data_3a8af67e0331dd964bf9432b65b5f1f5
#
_entry.id   3a8af67e0331dd964bf9432b65b5f1f5
#
_cell.length_a   1.000
_cell.length_b   1.000
_cell.length_c   1.000
_cell.angle_alpha   90.00
_cell.angle_beta   90.00
_cell.angle_gamma   90.00
#
_symmetry.space_group_name_H-M   'P 1'
#
loop_
_entity.id
_entity.type
_entity.pdbx_description
1 polymer ?
#
loop_
_entity_poly.entity_id
_entity_poly.type
_entity_poly.pdbx_seq_one_letter_code
_entity_poly.pdbx_strand_id
1 'polypeptide(L)'
;MSSLVNDKMMNRIFSVLRKESATHIIFWSILFLLFTVVEGSKGNMLLTIKKEIINIGFFALIVYLNIVYIFPKYVENKNLFGHLLNLFVIALLITPIKTLIIFFLHNNDPQAQATLLKNQIYIFFSTFLVGLSSSIYSIFREWLRSQREKQELQKQTLTSELRFLKSQINPH
;
A
#
# COMPACT_ATOMS: atom_id res chain seq x y z
N MET A 1 27.79 1.00 -7.25
CA MET A 1 26.56 1.76 -7.49
C MET A 1 25.30 0.99 -7.06
N SER A 2 25.27 -0.34 -7.17
CA SER A 2 24.14 -1.21 -6.72
C SER A 2 23.95 -1.27 -5.18
N SER A 3 25.02 -1.24 -4.40
CA SER A 3 24.95 -1.29 -2.92
C SER A 3 24.31 -0.04 -2.30
N LEU A 4 24.62 1.14 -2.79
CA LEU A 4 24.05 2.41 -2.30
C LEU A 4 22.55 2.56 -2.63
N VAL A 5 22.09 1.97 -3.72
CA VAL A 5 20.65 1.93 -4.06
C VAL A 5 19.92 0.97 -3.13
N ASN A 6 20.53 -0.18 -2.80
CA ASN A 6 19.97 -1.17 -1.90
C ASN A 6 19.87 -0.63 -0.45
N ASP A 7 20.90 0.09 0.03
CA ASP A 7 20.89 0.70 1.36
C ASP A 7 19.86 1.83 1.50
N LYS A 8 19.68 2.68 0.48
CA LYS A 8 18.62 3.69 0.46
C LYS A 8 17.23 3.07 0.46
N MET A 9 17.06 1.96 -0.24
CA MET A 9 15.79 1.24 -0.33
C MET A 9 15.46 0.54 1.00
N MET A 10 16.43 -0.14 1.61
CA MET A 10 16.29 -0.76 2.94
C MET A 10 15.95 0.28 4.01
N ASN A 11 16.63 1.41 4.04
CA ASN A 11 16.35 2.48 4.99
C ASN A 11 14.97 3.11 4.78
N ARG A 12 14.45 3.20 3.56
CA ARG A 12 13.05 3.60 3.30
C ARG A 12 12.06 2.57 3.83
N ILE A 13 12.30 1.28 3.60
CA ILE A 13 11.44 0.20 4.12
C ILE A 13 11.39 0.25 5.65
N PHE A 14 12.55 0.32 6.30
CA PHE A 14 12.62 0.39 7.76
C PHE A 14 12.00 1.67 8.33
N SER A 15 12.12 2.81 7.65
CA SER A 15 11.52 4.07 8.13
C SER A 15 9.98 4.06 8.01
N VAL A 16 9.41 3.49 6.95
CA VAL A 16 7.96 3.35 6.78
C VAL A 16 7.40 2.36 7.80
N LEU A 17 8.08 1.22 7.99
CA LEU A 17 7.66 0.21 8.95
C LEU A 17 7.80 0.66 10.41
N ARG A 18 8.82 1.46 10.76
CA ARG A 18 9.11 1.84 12.14
C ARG A 18 8.27 3.02 12.64
N LYS A 19 7.98 4.01 11.80
CA LYS A 19 7.35 5.25 12.22
C LYS A 19 5.83 5.14 12.43
N GLU A 20 5.19 4.17 11.76
CA GLU A 20 3.74 3.97 11.79
C GLU A 20 3.36 2.49 12.08
N SER A 21 4.27 1.68 12.63
CA SER A 21 4.05 0.24 12.81
C SER A 21 2.81 -0.08 13.63
N ALA A 22 2.53 0.68 14.68
CA ALA A 22 1.33 0.50 15.49
C ALA A 22 0.04 0.74 14.67
N THR A 23 0.02 1.79 13.85
CA THR A 23 -1.14 2.12 12.99
C THR A 23 -1.37 1.04 11.94
N HIS A 24 -0.30 0.51 11.34
CA HIS A 24 -0.40 -0.59 10.38
C HIS A 24 -0.91 -1.88 11.02
N ILE A 25 -0.40 -2.24 12.22
CA ILE A 25 -0.86 -3.42 12.95
C ILE A 25 -2.34 -3.29 13.31
N ILE A 26 -2.76 -2.15 13.84
CA ILE A 26 -4.16 -1.88 14.19
C ILE A 26 -5.06 -1.99 12.96
N PHE A 27 -4.66 -1.35 11.85
CA PHE A 27 -5.42 -1.39 10.59
C PHE A 27 -5.61 -2.82 10.07
N TRP A 28 -4.54 -3.61 9.95
CA TRP A 28 -4.62 -4.98 9.49
C TRP A 28 -5.39 -5.88 10.45
N SER A 29 -5.28 -5.64 11.77
CA SER A 29 -6.04 -6.38 12.79
C SER A 29 -7.54 -6.11 12.70
N ILE A 30 -7.95 -4.85 12.48
CA ILE A 30 -9.35 -4.49 12.30
C ILE A 30 -9.92 -5.16 11.05
N LEU A 31 -9.20 -5.10 9.93
CA LEU A 31 -9.62 -5.76 8.68
C LEU A 31 -9.73 -7.28 8.85
N PHE A 32 -8.77 -7.89 9.53
CA PHE A 32 -8.80 -9.32 9.83
C PHE A 32 -10.04 -9.71 10.64
N LEU A 33 -10.34 -8.99 11.71
CA LEU A 33 -11.51 -9.23 12.53
C LEU A 33 -12.81 -9.06 11.73
N LEU A 34 -12.89 -7.99 10.94
CA LEU A 34 -14.06 -7.69 10.12
C LEU A 34 -14.34 -8.82 9.12
N PHE A 35 -13.34 -9.23 8.35
CA PHE A 35 -13.50 -10.32 7.37
C PHE A 35 -13.76 -11.66 8.02
N THR A 36 -13.11 -11.96 9.16
CA THR A 36 -13.33 -13.20 9.90
C THR A 36 -14.76 -13.29 10.45
N VAL A 37 -15.32 -12.20 10.96
CA VAL A 37 -16.70 -12.15 11.47
C VAL A 37 -17.70 -12.32 10.31
N VAL A 38 -17.51 -11.63 9.21
CA VAL A 38 -18.40 -11.68 8.03
C VAL A 38 -18.43 -13.06 7.39
N GLU A 39 -17.28 -13.70 7.22
CA GLU A 39 -17.15 -15.01 6.59
C GLU A 39 -17.40 -16.19 7.58
N GLY A 40 -16.99 -16.02 8.85
CA GLY A 40 -17.07 -17.07 9.87
C GLY A 40 -18.51 -17.48 10.24
N SER A 41 -19.48 -16.61 9.98
CA SER A 41 -20.91 -16.92 10.16
C SER A 41 -21.44 -17.99 9.21
N LYS A 42 -20.69 -18.35 8.16
CA LYS A 42 -21.13 -19.22 7.07
C LYS A 42 -20.58 -20.65 7.12
N GLY A 43 -19.69 -20.99 8.07
CA GLY A 43 -19.06 -22.31 8.07
C GLY A 43 -18.09 -22.59 9.21
N ASN A 44 -17.06 -23.40 8.95
CA ASN A 44 -16.04 -23.76 9.93
C ASN A 44 -15.14 -22.58 10.28
N MET A 45 -15.28 -22.06 11.50
CA MET A 45 -14.55 -20.90 12.01
C MET A 45 -13.02 -21.04 11.90
N LEU A 46 -12.47 -22.21 12.22
CA LEU A 46 -11.02 -22.45 12.16
C LEU A 46 -10.48 -22.34 10.73
N LEU A 47 -11.21 -22.87 9.77
CA LEU A 47 -10.85 -22.82 8.36
C LEU A 47 -10.96 -21.41 7.81
N THR A 48 -11.99 -20.67 8.23
CA THR A 48 -12.16 -19.25 7.92
C THR A 48 -10.99 -18.41 8.44
N ILE A 49 -10.57 -18.59 9.70
CA ILE A 49 -9.42 -17.89 10.27
C ILE A 49 -8.15 -18.14 9.44
N LYS A 50 -7.86 -19.40 9.11
CA LYS A 50 -6.68 -19.74 8.28
C LYS A 50 -6.74 -19.09 6.90
N LYS A 51 -7.90 -19.10 6.24
CA LYS A 51 -8.12 -18.45 4.94
C LYS A 51 -7.92 -16.95 5.03
N GLU A 52 -8.46 -16.29 6.07
CA GLU A 52 -8.35 -14.85 6.22
C GLU A 52 -6.94 -14.38 6.59
N ILE A 53 -6.16 -15.16 7.32
CA ILE A 53 -4.73 -14.90 7.52
C ILE A 53 -3.99 -14.84 6.18
N ILE A 54 -4.26 -15.79 5.28
CA ILE A 54 -3.66 -15.83 3.95
C ILE A 54 -4.13 -14.62 3.13
N ASN A 55 -5.43 -14.33 3.12
CA ASN A 55 -6.00 -13.18 2.41
C ASN A 55 -5.35 -11.86 2.81
N ILE A 56 -5.31 -11.58 4.12
CA ILE A 56 -4.71 -10.36 4.68
C ILE A 56 -3.21 -10.30 4.40
N GLY A 57 -2.51 -11.43 4.49
CA GLY A 57 -1.09 -11.51 4.14
C GLY A 57 -0.82 -11.07 2.69
N PHE A 58 -1.62 -11.54 1.73
CA PHE A 58 -1.49 -11.13 0.33
C PHE A 58 -1.97 -9.70 0.06
N PHE A 59 -2.98 -9.22 0.77
CA PHE A 59 -3.38 -7.81 0.70
C PHE A 59 -2.29 -6.89 1.25
N ALA A 60 -1.67 -7.25 2.37
CA ALA A 60 -0.54 -6.53 2.89
C ALA A 60 0.65 -6.56 1.91
N LEU A 61 0.94 -7.71 1.32
CA LEU A 61 2.01 -7.86 0.34
C LEU A 61 1.85 -6.89 -0.84
N ILE A 62 0.67 -6.82 -1.48
CA ILE A 62 0.46 -5.92 -2.62
C ILE A 62 0.53 -4.45 -2.20
N VAL A 63 0.00 -4.09 -1.02
CA VAL A 63 0.07 -2.73 -0.47
C VAL A 63 1.53 -2.30 -0.25
N TYR A 64 2.34 -3.15 0.39
CA TYR A 64 3.75 -2.81 0.65
C TYR A 64 4.61 -2.82 -0.61
N LEU A 65 4.37 -3.76 -1.54
CA LEU A 65 5.02 -3.73 -2.85
C LEU A 65 4.69 -2.45 -3.62
N ASN A 66 3.44 -2.01 -3.56
CA ASN A 66 3.05 -0.74 -4.18
C ASN A 66 3.78 0.44 -3.54
N ILE A 67 3.73 0.60 -2.22
CA ILE A 67 4.32 1.74 -1.51
C ILE A 67 5.85 1.79 -1.67
N VAL A 68 6.51 0.63 -1.68
CA VAL A 68 7.99 0.56 -1.67
C VAL A 68 8.59 0.57 -3.08
N TYR A 69 7.96 -0.11 -4.04
CA TYR A 69 8.53 -0.32 -5.38
C TYR A 69 7.83 0.47 -6.48
N ILE A 70 6.49 0.40 -6.54
CA ILE A 70 5.75 0.93 -7.69
C ILE A 70 5.57 2.45 -7.54
N PHE A 71 5.17 2.89 -6.36
CA PHE A 71 4.86 4.30 -6.10
C PHE A 71 6.06 5.24 -6.22
N PRO A 72 7.28 4.92 -5.73
CA PRO A 72 8.45 5.78 -5.93
C PRO A 72 8.77 6.03 -7.41
N LYS A 73 8.65 5.01 -8.27
CA LYS A 73 8.83 5.15 -9.72
C LYS A 73 7.79 6.07 -10.35
N TYR A 74 6.57 6.05 -9.85
CA TYR A 74 5.53 6.99 -10.27
C TYR A 74 5.89 8.43 -9.89
N VAL A 75 6.37 8.66 -8.68
CA VAL A 75 6.76 10.02 -8.23
C VAL A 75 7.89 10.58 -9.09
N GLU A 76 8.87 9.76 -9.47
CA GLU A 76 9.97 10.15 -10.34
C GLU A 76 9.53 10.45 -11.78
N ASN A 77 8.78 9.55 -12.39
CA ASN A 77 8.46 9.58 -13.82
C ASN A 77 7.13 10.28 -14.16
N LYS A 78 6.27 10.50 -13.16
CA LYS A 78 4.89 11.03 -13.32
C LYS A 78 4.03 10.24 -14.32
N ASN A 79 4.41 8.97 -14.59
CA ASN A 79 3.70 8.10 -15.52
C ASN A 79 2.64 7.28 -14.81
N LEU A 80 1.39 7.78 -14.78
CA LEU A 80 0.25 7.12 -14.16
C LEU A 80 -0.09 5.80 -14.86
N PHE A 81 -0.02 5.74 -16.19
CA PHE A 81 -0.31 4.53 -16.94
C PHE A 81 0.67 3.40 -16.60
N GLY A 82 1.96 3.70 -16.58
CA GLY A 82 2.99 2.74 -16.17
C GLY A 82 2.82 2.26 -14.73
N HIS A 83 2.38 3.15 -13.83
CA HIS A 83 2.06 2.79 -12.44
C HIS A 83 0.90 1.79 -12.36
N LEU A 84 -0.21 2.07 -13.04
CA LEU A 84 -1.38 1.20 -13.06
C LEU A 84 -1.08 -0.15 -13.72
N LEU A 85 -0.31 -0.15 -14.81
CA LEU A 85 0.10 -1.37 -15.50
C LEU A 85 0.99 -2.25 -14.61
N ASN A 86 1.96 -1.69 -13.90
CA ASN A 86 2.78 -2.44 -12.96
C ASN A 86 1.95 -3.04 -11.82
N LEU A 87 1.00 -2.27 -11.28
CA LEU A 87 0.10 -2.76 -10.23
C LEU A 87 -0.78 -3.91 -10.74
N PHE A 88 -1.30 -3.79 -11.97
CA PHE A 88 -2.10 -4.82 -12.63
C PHE A 88 -1.29 -6.12 -12.81
N VAL A 89 -0.06 -6.02 -13.31
CA VAL A 89 0.84 -7.17 -13.50
C VAL A 89 1.14 -7.85 -12.16
N ILE A 90 1.43 -7.09 -11.11
CA ILE A 90 1.70 -7.65 -9.78
C ILE A 90 0.46 -8.33 -9.21
N ALA A 91 -0.73 -7.74 -9.34
CA ALA A 91 -1.98 -8.38 -8.92
C ALA A 91 -2.23 -9.68 -9.68
N LEU A 92 -1.93 -9.70 -10.99
CA LEU A 92 -2.08 -10.88 -11.86
C LEU A 92 -1.11 -12.02 -11.44
N LEU A 93 0.10 -11.68 -10.99
CA LEU A 93 1.06 -12.67 -10.49
C LEU A 93 0.72 -13.17 -9.08
N ILE A 94 0.23 -12.30 -8.22
CA ILE A 94 -0.12 -12.64 -6.83
C ILE A 94 -1.36 -13.54 -6.77
N THR A 95 -2.37 -13.28 -7.60
CA THR A 95 -3.66 -13.98 -7.57
C THR A 95 -3.55 -15.51 -7.69
N PRO A 96 -2.84 -16.08 -8.67
CA PRO A 96 -2.73 -17.55 -8.78
C PRO A 96 -1.96 -18.15 -7.60
N ILE A 97 -0.93 -17.49 -7.08
CA ILE A 97 -0.18 -17.96 -5.91
C ILE A 97 -1.09 -18.03 -4.67
N LYS A 98 -1.84 -16.95 -4.41
CA LYS A 98 -2.83 -16.88 -3.34
C LYS A 98 -3.88 -17.97 -3.48
N THR A 99 -4.44 -18.13 -4.67
CA THR A 99 -5.44 -19.16 -4.98
C THR A 99 -4.92 -20.56 -4.74
N LEU A 100 -3.70 -20.85 -5.19
CA LEU A 100 -3.07 -22.16 -5.00
C LEU A 100 -2.95 -22.50 -3.51
N ILE A 101 -2.52 -21.56 -2.67
CA ILE A 101 -2.38 -21.78 -1.23
C ILE A 101 -3.75 -22.06 -0.59
N ILE A 102 -4.77 -21.26 -0.94
CA ILE A 102 -6.13 -21.45 -0.43
C ILE A 102 -6.75 -22.74 -0.95
N PHE A 103 -6.45 -23.13 -2.19
CA PHE A 103 -6.90 -24.41 -2.78
C PHE A 103 -6.39 -25.61 -1.98
N PHE A 104 -5.11 -25.62 -1.61
CA PHE A 104 -4.56 -26.68 -0.76
C PHE A 104 -5.12 -26.65 0.67
N LEU A 105 -5.51 -25.50 1.18
CA LEU A 105 -6.17 -25.42 2.48
C LEU A 105 -7.53 -26.12 2.49
N HIS A 106 -8.23 -26.17 1.33
CA HIS A 106 -9.52 -26.82 1.15
C HIS A 106 -9.39 -28.24 0.55
N ASN A 107 -8.30 -28.96 0.84
CA ASN A 107 -8.01 -30.27 0.23
C ASN A 107 -9.12 -31.33 0.46
N ASN A 108 -9.88 -31.19 1.53
CA ASN A 108 -10.97 -32.14 1.88
C ASN A 108 -12.37 -31.64 1.42
N ASP A 109 -12.45 -30.53 0.68
CA ASP A 109 -13.72 -29.95 0.22
C ASP A 109 -13.65 -29.62 -1.29
N PRO A 110 -14.01 -30.59 -2.17
CA PRO A 110 -14.00 -30.37 -3.62
C PRO A 110 -14.96 -29.27 -4.09
N GLN A 111 -16.05 -29.01 -3.36
CA GLN A 111 -16.99 -27.94 -3.73
C GLN A 111 -16.40 -26.55 -3.46
N ALA A 112 -15.72 -26.38 -2.32
CA ALA A 112 -15.00 -25.16 -2.02
C ALA A 112 -13.88 -24.90 -3.03
N GLN A 113 -13.12 -25.94 -3.41
CA GLN A 113 -12.08 -25.85 -4.44
C GLN A 113 -12.65 -25.42 -5.80
N ALA A 114 -13.75 -26.04 -6.24
CA ALA A 114 -14.40 -25.68 -7.51
C ALA A 114 -14.93 -24.23 -7.49
N THR A 115 -15.51 -23.79 -6.37
CA THR A 115 -15.99 -22.42 -6.18
C THR A 115 -14.85 -21.42 -6.24
N LEU A 116 -13.71 -21.76 -5.64
CA LEU A 116 -12.50 -20.93 -5.64
C LEU A 116 -11.97 -20.73 -7.07
N LEU A 117 -11.94 -21.80 -7.87
CA LEU A 117 -11.52 -21.71 -9.27
C LEU A 117 -12.49 -20.92 -10.14
N LYS A 118 -13.79 -21.01 -9.89
CA LYS A 118 -14.81 -20.20 -10.59
C LYS A 118 -14.70 -18.70 -10.26
N ASN A 119 -14.28 -18.36 -9.05
CA ASN A 119 -14.24 -16.97 -8.58
C ASN A 119 -12.87 -16.29 -8.79
N GLN A 120 -12.01 -16.76 -9.68
CA GLN A 120 -10.69 -16.20 -9.94
C GLN A 120 -10.72 -14.71 -10.30
N ILE A 121 -11.69 -14.32 -11.13
CA ILE A 121 -11.88 -12.92 -11.54
C ILE A 121 -12.17 -12.05 -10.31
N TYR A 122 -13.04 -12.51 -9.42
CA TYR A 122 -13.35 -11.78 -8.18
C TYR A 122 -12.12 -11.66 -7.26
N ILE A 123 -11.34 -12.74 -7.10
CA ILE A 123 -10.12 -12.75 -6.29
C ILE A 123 -9.08 -11.79 -6.88
N PHE A 124 -8.93 -11.76 -8.19
CA PHE A 124 -8.06 -10.83 -8.88
C PHE A 124 -8.49 -9.38 -8.66
N PHE A 125 -9.76 -9.06 -8.94
CA PHE A 125 -10.26 -7.69 -8.78
C PHE A 125 -10.19 -7.21 -7.33
N SER A 126 -10.49 -8.05 -6.34
CA SER A 126 -10.35 -7.68 -4.92
C SER A 126 -8.90 -7.34 -4.56
N THR A 127 -7.94 -8.15 -5.02
CA THR A 127 -6.51 -7.90 -4.80
C THR A 127 -6.05 -6.62 -5.51
N PHE A 128 -6.48 -6.42 -6.75
CA PHE A 128 -6.16 -5.23 -7.53
C PHE A 128 -6.75 -3.95 -6.92
N LEU A 129 -8.02 -4.00 -6.45
CA LEU A 129 -8.68 -2.86 -5.79
C LEU A 129 -7.99 -2.47 -4.48
N VAL A 130 -7.50 -3.43 -3.71
CA VAL A 130 -6.70 -3.14 -2.51
C VAL A 130 -5.40 -2.43 -2.89
N GLY A 131 -4.73 -2.87 -3.94
CA GLY A 131 -3.55 -2.20 -4.48
C GLY A 131 -3.86 -0.77 -4.98
N LEU A 132 -4.97 -0.58 -5.71
CA LEU A 132 -5.43 0.74 -6.14
C LEU A 132 -5.72 1.68 -4.97
N SER A 133 -6.38 1.18 -3.93
CA SER A 133 -6.67 1.96 -2.71
C SER A 133 -5.38 2.44 -2.05
N SER A 134 -4.35 1.60 -2.00
CA SER A 134 -3.03 2.01 -1.49
C SER A 134 -2.34 3.05 -2.37
N SER A 135 -2.56 3.01 -3.70
CA SER A 135 -2.05 4.03 -4.63
C SER A 135 -2.72 5.37 -4.41
N ILE A 136 -4.05 5.39 -4.29
CA ILE A 136 -4.82 6.62 -4.00
C ILE A 136 -4.34 7.26 -2.70
N TYR A 137 -4.19 6.46 -1.65
CA TYR A 137 -3.67 6.92 -0.35
C TYR A 137 -2.26 7.52 -0.50
N SER A 138 -1.37 6.86 -1.22
CA SER A 138 0.01 7.31 -1.42
C SER A 138 0.09 8.60 -2.23
N ILE A 139 -0.72 8.73 -3.29
CA ILE A 139 -0.82 9.96 -4.10
C ILE A 139 -1.34 11.12 -3.25
N PHE A 140 -2.39 10.89 -2.45
CA PHE A 140 -2.96 11.90 -1.58
C PHE A 140 -1.96 12.37 -0.51
N ARG A 141 -1.24 11.43 0.11
CA ARG A 141 -0.19 11.75 1.08
C ARG A 141 0.94 12.59 0.46
N GLU A 142 1.40 12.24 -0.74
CA GLU A 142 2.43 12.98 -1.45
C GLU A 142 1.95 14.39 -1.86
N TRP A 143 0.70 14.50 -2.29
CA TRP A 143 0.08 15.80 -2.58
C TRP A 143 0.03 16.71 -1.35
N LEU A 144 -0.42 16.19 -0.20
CA LEU A 144 -0.43 16.96 1.06
C LEU A 144 0.97 17.41 1.48
N ARG A 145 1.96 16.52 1.30
CA ARG A 145 3.35 16.85 1.59
C ARG A 145 3.85 17.99 0.69
N SER A 146 3.61 17.88 -0.60
CA SER A 146 3.98 18.92 -1.58
C SER A 146 3.32 20.27 -1.28
N GLN A 147 2.06 20.28 -0.83
CA GLN A 147 1.38 21.51 -0.42
C GLN A 147 2.03 22.16 0.81
N ARG A 148 2.39 21.37 1.81
CA ARG A 148 3.09 21.86 3.02
C ARG A 148 4.46 22.46 2.67
N GLU A 149 5.24 21.78 1.83
CA GLU A 149 6.54 22.27 1.37
C GLU A 149 6.41 23.59 0.63
N LYS A 150 5.40 23.75 -0.26
CA LYS A 150 5.12 25.02 -0.95
C LYS A 150 4.76 26.15 0.01
N GLN A 151 3.90 25.89 1.00
CA GLN A 151 3.53 26.88 2.01
C GLN A 151 4.73 27.33 2.84
N GLU A 152 5.61 26.41 3.18
CA GLU A 152 6.82 26.71 3.95
C GLU A 152 7.82 27.57 3.15
N LEU A 153 8.01 27.25 1.86
CA LEU A 153 8.83 28.08 0.95
C LEU A 153 8.25 29.49 0.79
N GLN A 154 6.94 29.62 0.60
CA GLN A 154 6.29 30.93 0.51
C GLN A 154 6.49 31.75 1.79
N LYS A 155 6.34 31.13 2.97
CA LYS A 155 6.58 31.80 4.25
C LYS A 155 8.04 32.25 4.40
N GLN A 156 9.00 31.42 3.98
CA GLN A 156 10.41 31.79 3.99
C GLN A 156 10.72 32.96 3.06
N THR A 157 10.15 32.98 1.86
CA THR A 157 10.30 34.06 0.88
C THR A 157 9.76 35.37 1.45
N LEU A 158 8.52 35.37 1.96
CA LEU A 158 7.92 36.55 2.59
C LEU A 158 8.75 37.08 3.78
N THR A 159 9.27 36.17 4.62
CA THR A 159 10.12 36.53 5.75
C THR A 159 11.44 37.19 5.28
N SER A 160 12.02 36.66 4.21
CA SER A 160 13.24 37.19 3.61
C SER A 160 13.01 38.59 3.01
N GLU A 161 11.90 38.80 2.28
CA GLU A 161 11.50 40.10 1.72
C GLU A 161 11.27 41.11 2.81
N LEU A 162 10.57 40.78 3.89
CA LEU A 162 10.37 41.67 5.04
C LEU A 162 11.70 42.05 5.71
N ARG A 163 12.64 41.11 5.86
CA ARG A 163 13.97 41.41 6.40
C ARG A 163 14.74 42.35 5.49
N PHE A 164 14.68 42.14 4.18
CA PHE A 164 15.32 43.02 3.20
C PHE A 164 14.74 44.41 3.24
N LEU A 165 13.42 44.60 3.23
CA LEU A 165 12.75 45.91 3.33
C LEU A 165 13.11 46.58 4.65
N LYS A 166 13.12 45.86 5.76
CA LYS A 166 13.51 46.40 7.06
C LYS A 166 14.96 46.90 7.09
N SER A 167 15.88 46.20 6.41
CA SER A 167 17.29 46.65 6.30
C SER A 167 17.46 47.90 5.45
N GLN A 168 16.58 48.16 4.49
CA GLN A 168 16.58 49.38 3.70
C GLN A 168 16.07 50.62 4.49
N ILE A 169 15.15 50.42 5.44
CA ILE A 169 14.55 51.50 6.22
C ILE A 169 15.44 51.90 7.41
N ASN A 170 16.23 51.00 7.95
CA ASN A 170 17.09 51.27 9.12
C ASN A 170 18.53 50.75 8.86
N PRO A 171 19.36 51.53 8.13
CA PRO A 171 20.74 51.14 7.80
C PRO A 171 21.74 51.29 8.97
N HIS A 172 21.28 51.55 10.22
CA HIS A 172 22.13 51.67 11.42
C HIS A 172 21.80 50.57 12.44
#